data_14b72d63bdaf1428bd2e110d8759ea15
#
_entry.id   14b72d63bdaf1428bd2e110d8759ea15
#
_cell.length_a   1.000
_cell.length_b   1.000
_cell.length_c   1.000
_cell.angle_alpha   90.00
_cell.angle_beta   90.00
_cell.angle_gamma   90.00
#
_symmetry.space_group_name_H-M   'P 1'
#
loop_
_entity.id
_entity.type
_entity.pdbx_description
1 polymer ?
#
loop_
_entity_poly.entity_id
_entity_poly.type
_entity_poly.pdbx_seq_one_letter_code
_entity_poly.pdbx_strand_id
1 'polypeptide(L)'
;IIEKEPDGNLLILTSTLQDHVDDKIIELDRKSGEIVNSLEMTELFGNDYTEDVIDWAHLNTVSYQAEDDTILISPRNLNSGVKLNWTTHEIVWILANPEVFKGTKYEKYVLTPDSDFLWHYRQHTVYQIDTDLDGNPDTVEITMFDNHRNPEADYYDHEKGSFVTVYAVNEKEKTVSLLKKLPVVKANVTSNTIYDADSGHIFGMCGTVKSGTAKTGMTYEFDYESGEILNQYYINKNYYRAIELKANYETMSEAMQQPEDYIKGTLRPLMETTARIAEPTQQLSEGLNFKLTAGILFAEMRNRQVSQIIFKGENKSYVYDQSFLKLREEDYLLRTESIPIPLTTVEKGTYQIYCVYQDGYYDTAQTITIK
;
A
#
# COMPACT_ATOMS: atom_id res chain seq x y z
N ILE A 1 4.30 -3.27 2.34
CA ILE A 1 5.49 -3.71 3.10
C ILE A 1 5.08 -3.97 4.53
N ILE A 2 5.49 -5.10 5.07
CA ILE A 2 5.36 -5.46 6.48
C ILE A 2 6.69 -5.96 7.02
N GLU A 3 6.90 -5.88 8.33
CA GLU A 3 8.00 -6.53 9.02
C GLU A 3 7.66 -7.98 9.31
N LYS A 4 8.58 -8.89 9.05
CA LYS A 4 8.45 -10.32 9.34
C LYS A 4 9.14 -10.61 10.66
N GLU A 5 8.35 -10.91 11.68
CA GLU A 5 8.83 -11.29 12.99
C GLU A 5 9.16 -12.80 13.03
N PRO A 6 10.15 -13.24 13.82
CA PRO A 6 10.99 -12.43 14.73
C PRO A 6 12.31 -11.95 14.10
N ASP A 7 12.60 -12.26 12.83
CA ASP A 7 13.89 -11.95 12.21
C ASP A 7 14.03 -10.47 11.80
N GLY A 8 12.92 -9.76 11.69
CA GLY A 8 12.86 -8.34 11.33
C GLY A 8 13.09 -8.09 9.84
N ASN A 9 13.06 -9.11 9.00
CA ASN A 9 13.09 -8.98 7.55
C ASN A 9 11.83 -8.27 7.04
N LEU A 10 11.85 -7.81 5.81
CA LEU A 10 10.71 -7.12 5.21
C LEU A 10 10.06 -8.00 4.14
N LEU A 11 8.76 -8.24 4.26
CA LEU A 11 7.95 -8.75 3.16
C LEU A 11 7.41 -7.58 2.33
N ILE A 12 7.68 -7.60 1.05
CA ILE A 12 7.39 -6.50 0.12
C ILE A 12 6.62 -7.05 -1.07
N LEU A 13 5.44 -6.46 -1.33
CA LEU A 13 4.73 -6.68 -2.59
C LEU A 13 5.39 -5.83 -3.68
N THR A 14 5.63 -6.44 -4.83
CA THR A 14 6.31 -5.83 -5.97
C THR A 14 5.80 -6.45 -7.28
N SER A 15 6.48 -6.16 -8.37
CA SER A 15 6.14 -6.64 -9.71
C SER A 15 7.30 -7.44 -10.31
N THR A 16 7.01 -8.40 -11.18
CA THR A 16 8.03 -9.17 -11.92
C THR A 16 8.77 -8.33 -12.95
N LEU A 17 8.20 -7.20 -13.31
CA LEU A 17 8.84 -6.16 -14.10
C LEU A 17 9.03 -6.42 -15.61
N GLN A 18 8.70 -7.59 -16.14
CA GLN A 18 8.79 -7.82 -17.58
C GLN A 18 7.42 -7.92 -18.25
N ASP A 19 6.51 -8.67 -17.63
CA ASP A 19 5.22 -8.99 -18.24
C ASP A 19 4.02 -8.68 -17.34
N HIS A 20 4.21 -8.63 -16.01
CA HIS A 20 3.12 -8.45 -15.06
C HIS A 20 3.45 -7.41 -13.97
N VAL A 21 2.40 -6.86 -13.35
CA VAL A 21 2.49 -5.91 -12.22
C VAL A 21 1.75 -6.43 -11.00
N ASP A 22 2.17 -6.00 -9.82
CA ASP A 22 1.55 -6.35 -8.53
C ASP A 22 1.35 -7.88 -8.35
N ASP A 23 2.36 -8.68 -8.72
CA ASP A 23 2.28 -10.14 -8.83
C ASP A 23 3.43 -10.89 -8.14
N LYS A 24 4.27 -10.19 -7.38
CA LYS A 24 5.46 -10.77 -6.73
C LYS A 24 5.57 -10.35 -5.28
N ILE A 25 6.04 -11.28 -4.46
CA ILE A 25 6.39 -11.05 -3.06
C ILE A 25 7.88 -11.33 -2.91
N ILE A 26 8.60 -10.48 -2.20
CA ILE A 26 9.99 -10.69 -1.83
C ILE A 26 10.17 -10.57 -0.32
N GLU A 27 11.10 -11.34 0.23
CA GLU A 27 11.63 -11.14 1.57
C GLU A 27 13.02 -10.50 1.46
N LEU A 28 13.15 -9.32 2.05
CA LEU A 28 14.38 -8.56 2.09
C LEU A 28 15.01 -8.65 3.47
N ASP A 29 16.22 -9.17 3.55
CA ASP A 29 17.03 -9.07 4.77
C ASP A 29 17.40 -7.59 5.02
N ARG A 30 16.89 -7.01 6.13
CA ARG A 30 17.12 -5.59 6.44
C ARG A 30 18.57 -5.22 6.70
N LYS A 31 19.41 -6.19 7.09
CA LYS A 31 20.82 -5.94 7.46
C LYS A 31 21.72 -5.98 6.24
N SER A 32 21.55 -6.97 5.39
CA SER A 32 22.37 -7.15 4.17
C SER A 32 21.81 -6.39 2.97
N GLY A 33 20.48 -6.17 2.92
CA GLY A 33 19.79 -5.66 1.74
C GLY A 33 19.60 -6.71 0.64
N GLU A 34 19.83 -7.98 0.95
CA GLU A 34 19.68 -9.08 0.00
C GLU A 34 18.24 -9.63 0.03
N ILE A 35 17.77 -10.09 -1.14
CA ILE A 35 16.51 -10.84 -1.23
C ILE A 35 16.83 -12.29 -0.85
N VAL A 36 16.21 -12.76 0.24
CA VAL A 36 16.45 -14.11 0.80
C VAL A 36 15.35 -15.11 0.46
N ASN A 37 14.17 -14.64 0.11
CA ASN A 37 13.07 -15.45 -0.43
C ASN A 37 12.20 -14.63 -1.40
N SER A 38 11.57 -15.29 -2.36
CA SER A 38 10.64 -14.62 -3.28
C SER A 38 9.64 -15.61 -3.87
N LEU A 39 8.44 -15.13 -4.16
CA LEU A 39 7.37 -15.87 -4.81
C LEU A 39 6.77 -15.02 -5.92
N GLU A 40 6.74 -15.53 -7.13
CA GLU A 40 5.95 -15.00 -8.23
C GLU A 40 4.59 -15.69 -8.28
N MET A 41 3.51 -14.93 -8.47
CA MET A 41 2.17 -15.52 -8.49
C MET A 41 1.97 -16.52 -9.63
N THR A 42 2.75 -16.41 -10.71
CA THR A 42 2.78 -17.40 -11.80
C THR A 42 3.39 -18.74 -11.37
N GLU A 43 4.30 -18.76 -10.41
CA GLU A 43 4.80 -20.00 -9.80
C GLU A 43 3.72 -20.70 -8.99
N LEU A 44 2.88 -19.91 -8.28
CA LEU A 44 1.80 -20.40 -7.45
C LEU A 44 0.62 -20.88 -8.27
N PHE A 45 0.12 -20.06 -9.20
CA PHE A 45 -1.10 -20.33 -9.97
C PHE A 45 -0.87 -20.77 -11.42
N GLY A 46 0.37 -20.79 -11.89
CA GLY A 46 0.69 -21.03 -13.30
C GLY A 46 0.19 -19.92 -14.20
N ASN A 47 0.26 -20.15 -15.51
CA ASN A 47 -0.18 -19.17 -16.50
C ASN A 47 -1.69 -19.27 -16.82
N ASP A 48 -2.44 -20.15 -16.16
CA ASP A 48 -3.84 -20.41 -16.44
C ASP A 48 -4.76 -19.20 -16.18
N TYR A 49 -4.28 -18.25 -15.36
CA TYR A 49 -5.03 -17.05 -14.96
C TYR A 49 -4.49 -15.74 -15.52
N THR A 50 -3.38 -15.77 -16.25
CA THR A 50 -2.74 -14.55 -16.75
C THR A 50 -3.43 -13.96 -17.98
N GLU A 51 -4.03 -14.78 -18.86
CA GLU A 51 -4.80 -14.42 -20.06
C GLU A 51 -4.30 -13.16 -20.80
N ASP A 52 -2.98 -12.99 -20.93
CA ASP A 52 -2.33 -11.79 -21.50
C ASP A 52 -2.67 -10.47 -20.76
N VAL A 53 -3.15 -10.55 -19.51
CA VAL A 53 -3.47 -9.38 -18.70
C VAL A 53 -2.29 -9.01 -17.82
N ILE A 54 -1.74 -7.83 -18.03
CA ILE A 54 -0.57 -7.32 -17.28
C ILE A 54 -0.86 -7.29 -15.77
N ASP A 55 -2.04 -6.87 -15.35
CA ASP A 55 -2.48 -6.75 -13.95
C ASP A 55 -3.44 -7.89 -13.57
N TRP A 56 -3.00 -9.13 -13.74
CA TRP A 56 -3.87 -10.29 -13.55
C TRP A 56 -4.08 -10.68 -12.06
N ALA A 57 -3.06 -10.59 -11.23
CA ALA A 57 -3.15 -10.94 -9.80
C ALA A 57 -3.59 -9.76 -8.95
N HIS A 58 -2.95 -8.61 -9.12
CA HIS A 58 -3.18 -7.40 -8.35
C HIS A 58 -3.08 -7.63 -6.85
N LEU A 59 -1.90 -8.08 -6.39
CA LEU A 59 -1.63 -8.26 -4.98
C LEU A 59 -1.71 -6.93 -4.25
N ASN A 60 -2.54 -6.84 -3.24
CA ASN A 60 -2.70 -5.59 -2.48
C ASN A 60 -2.41 -5.71 -0.98
N THR A 61 -2.30 -6.93 -0.46
CA THR A 61 -1.98 -7.17 0.95
C THR A 61 -1.13 -8.43 1.11
N VAL A 62 -0.21 -8.39 2.06
CA VAL A 62 0.49 -9.53 2.65
C VAL A 62 0.51 -9.35 4.16
N SER A 63 0.24 -10.41 4.91
CA SER A 63 0.50 -10.51 6.34
C SER A 63 1.24 -11.82 6.63
N TYR A 64 1.97 -11.87 7.75
CA TYR A 64 2.78 -13.02 8.14
C TYR A 64 2.35 -13.53 9.51
N GLN A 65 2.25 -14.84 9.63
CA GLN A 65 1.94 -15.54 10.88
C GLN A 65 3.19 -16.33 11.29
N ALA A 66 3.82 -15.90 12.38
CA ALA A 66 5.09 -16.47 12.84
C ALA A 66 4.91 -17.87 13.43
N GLU A 67 3.74 -18.20 13.95
CA GLU A 67 3.45 -19.46 14.64
C GLU A 67 3.54 -20.66 13.73
N ASP A 68 3.17 -20.50 12.45
CA ASP A 68 3.09 -21.58 11.47
C ASP A 68 3.88 -21.30 10.17
N ASP A 69 4.68 -20.23 10.14
CA ASP A 69 5.45 -19.76 8.97
C ASP A 69 4.56 -19.59 7.74
N THR A 70 3.42 -18.96 7.89
CA THR A 70 2.51 -18.72 6.78
C THR A 70 2.37 -17.24 6.45
N ILE A 71 2.04 -16.96 5.19
CA ILE A 71 1.58 -15.66 4.74
C ILE A 71 0.13 -15.74 4.28
N LEU A 72 -0.59 -14.66 4.51
CA LEU A 72 -1.93 -14.45 3.97
C LEU A 72 -1.85 -13.32 2.95
N ILE A 73 -2.24 -13.60 1.73
CA ILE A 73 -2.16 -12.67 0.60
C ILE A 73 -3.54 -12.41 0.00
N SER A 74 -3.68 -11.27 -0.66
CA SER A 74 -4.91 -10.84 -1.33
C SER A 74 -4.68 -10.60 -2.83
N PRO A 75 -4.77 -11.64 -3.68
CA PRO A 75 -4.83 -11.49 -5.12
C PRO A 75 -6.23 -10.98 -5.52
N ARG A 76 -6.37 -9.66 -5.61
CA ARG A 76 -7.63 -8.94 -5.82
C ARG A 76 -8.38 -9.40 -7.06
N ASN A 77 -7.66 -9.59 -8.16
CA ASN A 77 -8.28 -9.93 -9.43
C ASN A 77 -8.69 -11.40 -9.52
N LEU A 78 -8.20 -12.25 -8.60
CA LEU A 78 -8.69 -13.60 -8.38
C LEU A 78 -9.83 -13.66 -7.34
N ASN A 79 -10.28 -12.53 -6.81
CA ASN A 79 -11.36 -12.45 -5.82
C ASN A 79 -11.14 -13.41 -4.63
N SER A 80 -9.92 -13.48 -4.10
CA SER A 80 -9.56 -14.48 -3.09
C SER A 80 -8.62 -13.94 -2.02
N GLY A 81 -8.68 -14.52 -0.83
CA GLY A 81 -7.61 -14.55 0.15
C GLY A 81 -6.90 -15.90 0.06
N VAL A 82 -5.57 -15.92 0.11
CA VAL A 82 -4.80 -17.17 0.00
C VAL A 82 -3.82 -17.26 1.15
N LYS A 83 -3.91 -18.32 1.96
CA LYS A 83 -2.91 -18.66 2.97
C LYS A 83 -1.95 -19.70 2.39
N LEU A 84 -0.67 -19.46 2.53
CA LEU A 84 0.37 -20.38 2.10
C LEU A 84 1.55 -20.38 3.06
N ASN A 85 2.27 -21.49 3.14
CA ASN A 85 3.51 -21.56 3.88
C ASN A 85 4.60 -20.75 3.15
N TRP A 86 5.29 -19.87 3.88
CA TRP A 86 6.22 -18.93 3.25
C TRP A 86 7.54 -19.59 2.83
N THR A 87 7.99 -20.61 3.55
CA THR A 87 9.22 -21.34 3.20
C THR A 87 9.01 -22.30 2.03
N THR A 88 7.89 -23.04 2.00
CA THR A 88 7.64 -24.09 0.98
C THR A 88 6.82 -23.60 -0.20
N HIS A 89 6.15 -22.45 -0.08
CA HIS A 89 5.16 -21.89 -1.02
C HIS A 89 3.93 -22.80 -1.26
N GLU A 90 3.70 -23.79 -0.38
CA GLU A 90 2.52 -24.65 -0.47
C GLU A 90 1.26 -23.92 -0.01
N ILE A 91 0.20 -24.01 -0.82
CA ILE A 91 -1.11 -23.42 -0.46
C ILE A 91 -1.71 -24.21 0.70
N VAL A 92 -2.06 -23.51 1.77
CA VAL A 92 -2.79 -24.05 2.91
C VAL A 92 -4.28 -24.06 2.62
N TRP A 93 -4.84 -22.92 2.22
CA TRP A 93 -6.23 -22.76 1.81
C TRP A 93 -6.46 -21.51 0.96
N ILE A 94 -7.60 -21.49 0.28
CA ILE A 94 -8.11 -20.39 -0.53
C ILE A 94 -9.50 -20.00 -0.02
N LEU A 95 -9.66 -18.75 0.42
CA LEU A 95 -10.92 -18.12 0.77
C LEU A 95 -11.47 -17.39 -0.48
N ALA A 96 -12.39 -18.01 -1.18
CA ALA A 96 -13.00 -17.48 -2.40
C ALA A 96 -14.36 -18.15 -2.64
N ASN A 97 -15.20 -17.53 -3.48
CA ASN A 97 -16.37 -18.25 -4.00
C ASN A 97 -15.90 -19.52 -4.73
N PRO A 98 -16.41 -20.71 -4.39
CA PRO A 98 -15.97 -21.97 -4.98
C PRO A 98 -16.03 -22.01 -6.51
N GLU A 99 -16.95 -21.29 -7.13
CA GLU A 99 -17.09 -21.25 -8.59
C GLU A 99 -15.85 -20.64 -9.29
N VAL A 100 -15.03 -19.82 -8.59
CA VAL A 100 -13.81 -19.20 -9.14
C VAL A 100 -12.77 -20.25 -9.51
N PHE A 101 -12.62 -21.30 -8.70
CA PHE A 101 -11.59 -22.33 -8.86
C PHE A 101 -12.15 -23.70 -9.27
N LYS A 102 -13.45 -23.78 -9.55
CA LYS A 102 -14.15 -25.01 -9.89
C LYS A 102 -13.55 -25.69 -11.12
N GLY A 103 -13.29 -26.99 -11.02
CA GLY A 103 -12.69 -27.78 -12.09
C GLY A 103 -11.20 -27.56 -12.29
N THR A 104 -10.56 -26.71 -11.50
CA THR A 104 -9.12 -26.49 -11.54
C THR A 104 -8.38 -27.37 -10.51
N LYS A 105 -7.05 -27.47 -10.63
CA LYS A 105 -6.21 -28.17 -9.62
C LYS A 105 -6.23 -27.49 -8.25
N TYR A 106 -6.72 -26.24 -8.16
CA TYR A 106 -6.78 -25.44 -6.94
C TYR A 106 -8.08 -25.61 -6.17
N GLU A 107 -9.11 -26.20 -6.76
CA GLU A 107 -10.42 -26.45 -6.13
C GLU A 107 -10.29 -27.14 -4.77
N LYS A 108 -9.35 -28.07 -4.64
CA LYS A 108 -9.06 -28.80 -3.39
C LYS A 108 -8.58 -27.94 -2.22
N TYR A 109 -8.15 -26.71 -2.48
CA TYR A 109 -7.69 -25.76 -1.46
C TYR A 109 -8.77 -24.77 -1.06
N VAL A 110 -9.85 -24.67 -1.85
CA VAL A 110 -10.93 -23.73 -1.59
C VAL A 110 -11.71 -24.17 -0.35
N LEU A 111 -11.91 -23.22 0.57
CA LEU A 111 -12.70 -23.46 1.77
C LEU A 111 -14.15 -23.73 1.42
N THR A 112 -14.75 -24.71 2.11
CA THR A 112 -16.16 -25.04 1.96
C THR A 112 -17.00 -24.14 2.85
N PRO A 113 -17.96 -23.37 2.32
CA PRO A 113 -18.85 -22.58 3.14
C PRO A 113 -19.80 -23.48 3.96
N ASP A 114 -20.04 -23.13 5.22
CA ASP A 114 -20.96 -23.85 6.10
C ASP A 114 -22.44 -23.51 5.84
N SER A 115 -22.67 -22.40 5.15
CA SER A 115 -23.99 -21.89 4.77
C SER A 115 -23.89 -21.06 3.48
N ASP A 116 -25.03 -20.75 2.88
CA ASP A 116 -25.07 -19.79 1.78
C ASP A 116 -24.86 -18.38 2.31
N PHE A 117 -23.80 -17.72 1.85
CA PHE A 117 -23.54 -16.33 2.14
C PHE A 117 -22.99 -15.58 0.91
N LEU A 118 -23.04 -14.25 0.97
CA LEU A 118 -22.62 -13.40 -0.11
C LEU A 118 -21.11 -13.21 -0.08
N TRP A 119 -20.44 -13.69 -1.12
CA TRP A 119 -18.99 -13.65 -1.24
C TRP A 119 -18.48 -12.24 -1.54
N HIS A 120 -17.26 -11.98 -1.06
CA HIS A 120 -16.51 -10.77 -1.41
C HIS A 120 -16.14 -10.74 -2.90
N TYR A 121 -15.91 -9.52 -3.40
CA TYR A 121 -15.53 -9.29 -4.79
C TYR A 121 -14.56 -8.10 -4.90
N ARG A 122 -13.38 -8.32 -5.52
CA ARG A 122 -12.34 -7.29 -5.71
C ARG A 122 -11.88 -6.66 -4.38
N GLN A 123 -11.67 -7.49 -3.38
CA GLN A 123 -11.32 -7.10 -2.02
C GLN A 123 -9.94 -6.42 -1.89
N HIS A 124 -9.78 -5.71 -0.80
CA HIS A 124 -8.50 -5.21 -0.30
C HIS A 124 -8.30 -5.62 1.15
N THR A 125 -7.04 -5.63 1.59
CA THR A 125 -6.68 -5.81 3.01
C THR A 125 -7.23 -7.09 3.61
N VAL A 126 -6.70 -8.22 3.16
CA VAL A 126 -6.97 -9.52 3.79
C VAL A 126 -5.93 -9.75 4.88
N TYR A 127 -6.37 -9.92 6.13
CA TYR A 127 -5.47 -10.28 7.24
C TYR A 127 -6.20 -11.09 8.32
N GLN A 128 -5.43 -11.81 9.12
CA GLN A 128 -5.92 -12.56 10.27
C GLN A 128 -6.05 -11.62 11.48
N ILE A 129 -7.15 -11.72 12.19
CA ILE A 129 -7.38 -11.07 13.49
C ILE A 129 -6.88 -12.02 14.58
N ASP A 130 -6.06 -11.53 15.50
CA ASP A 130 -5.49 -12.34 16.59
C ASP A 130 -6.41 -12.44 17.82
N THR A 131 -7.72 -12.25 17.61
CA THR A 131 -8.75 -12.33 18.66
C THR A 131 -9.79 -13.33 18.24
N ASP A 132 -10.10 -14.28 19.11
CA ASP A 132 -11.23 -15.20 18.93
C ASP A 132 -12.54 -14.41 19.03
N LEU A 133 -13.23 -14.24 17.91
CA LEU A 133 -14.45 -13.45 17.77
C LEU A 133 -15.73 -14.30 17.72
N ASP A 134 -15.62 -15.60 17.51
CA ASP A 134 -16.75 -16.52 17.45
C ASP A 134 -16.84 -17.47 18.66
N GLY A 135 -15.83 -17.42 19.56
CA GLY A 135 -15.73 -18.28 20.73
C GLY A 135 -15.32 -19.71 20.41
N ASN A 136 -14.76 -19.95 19.24
CA ASN A 136 -14.34 -21.27 18.79
C ASN A 136 -12.81 -21.32 18.58
N PRO A 137 -12.04 -21.93 19.48
CA PRO A 137 -10.57 -21.95 19.39
C PRO A 137 -10.02 -22.76 18.20
N ASP A 138 -10.87 -23.47 17.46
CA ASP A 138 -10.48 -24.24 16.27
C ASP A 138 -10.59 -23.41 14.96
N THR A 139 -10.98 -22.14 15.07
CA THR A 139 -11.11 -21.20 13.95
C THR A 139 -10.09 -20.08 14.03
N VAL A 140 -9.79 -19.46 12.90
CA VAL A 140 -9.06 -18.21 12.78
C VAL A 140 -9.93 -17.18 12.08
N GLU A 141 -9.93 -15.95 12.57
CA GLU A 141 -10.73 -14.88 12.02
C GLU A 141 -9.99 -14.13 10.94
N ILE A 142 -10.60 -14.04 9.77
CA ILE A 142 -10.07 -13.34 8.61
C ILE A 142 -10.95 -12.14 8.29
N THR A 143 -10.37 -10.95 8.25
CA THR A 143 -11.10 -9.76 7.83
C THR A 143 -10.60 -9.25 6.49
N MET A 144 -11.48 -8.59 5.75
CA MET A 144 -11.15 -7.88 4.52
C MET A 144 -12.14 -6.77 4.22
N PHE A 145 -11.68 -5.80 3.43
CA PHE A 145 -12.54 -4.79 2.84
C PHE A 145 -13.04 -5.30 1.48
N ASP A 146 -14.30 -5.67 1.42
CA ASP A 146 -14.96 -6.06 0.19
C ASP A 146 -15.37 -4.81 -0.61
N ASN A 147 -14.58 -4.46 -1.63
CA ASN A 147 -14.90 -3.34 -2.51
C ASN A 147 -16.16 -3.60 -3.34
N HIS A 148 -16.49 -4.83 -3.57
CA HIS A 148 -17.69 -5.27 -4.29
C HIS A 148 -17.88 -4.55 -5.63
N ARG A 149 -16.80 -4.40 -6.40
CA ARG A 149 -16.76 -3.56 -7.59
C ARG A 149 -17.45 -4.23 -8.78
N ASN A 150 -18.75 -3.97 -8.92
CA ASN A 150 -19.55 -4.40 -10.08
C ASN A 150 -19.26 -5.84 -10.50
N PRO A 151 -19.69 -6.85 -9.71
CA PRO A 151 -19.54 -8.25 -10.09
C PRO A 151 -20.19 -8.51 -11.46
N GLU A 152 -19.51 -9.27 -12.32
CA GLU A 152 -19.99 -9.61 -13.65
C GLU A 152 -20.65 -11.01 -13.68
N ALA A 153 -20.22 -11.89 -12.76
CA ALA A 153 -20.73 -13.25 -12.69
C ALA A 153 -21.99 -13.34 -11.82
N ASP A 154 -22.97 -14.12 -12.27
CA ASP A 154 -24.28 -14.28 -11.61
C ASP A 154 -24.22 -14.94 -10.22
N TYR A 155 -23.10 -15.62 -9.90
CA TYR A 155 -22.89 -16.22 -8.58
C TYR A 155 -22.38 -15.24 -7.53
N TYR A 156 -22.17 -13.99 -7.89
CA TYR A 156 -21.90 -12.92 -6.95
C TYR A 156 -23.16 -12.09 -6.67
N ASP A 157 -23.20 -11.55 -5.48
CA ASP A 157 -24.19 -10.55 -5.13
C ASP A 157 -24.00 -9.25 -5.94
N HIS A 158 -25.09 -8.66 -6.37
CA HIS A 158 -25.12 -7.40 -7.10
C HIS A 158 -25.53 -6.21 -6.23
N GLU A 159 -25.41 -6.31 -4.89
CA GLU A 159 -25.68 -5.21 -3.97
C GLU A 159 -24.84 -3.97 -4.29
N LYS A 160 -25.45 -2.81 -4.07
CA LYS A 160 -24.83 -1.52 -4.28
C LYS A 160 -24.15 -1.04 -3.00
N GLY A 161 -22.93 -1.42 -2.77
CA GLY A 161 -22.20 -1.02 -1.58
C GLY A 161 -20.77 -1.51 -1.63
N SER A 162 -20.05 -1.26 -0.57
CA SER A 162 -18.84 -1.97 -0.17
C SER A 162 -19.06 -2.45 1.25
N PHE A 163 -18.26 -3.38 1.72
CA PHE A 163 -18.50 -4.01 3.02
C PHE A 163 -17.18 -4.22 3.77
N VAL A 164 -17.27 -4.17 5.09
CA VAL A 164 -16.30 -4.80 5.96
C VAL A 164 -16.80 -6.21 6.24
N THR A 165 -16.00 -7.24 5.94
CA THR A 165 -16.36 -8.62 6.15
C THR A 165 -15.41 -9.29 7.12
N VAL A 166 -15.94 -10.16 7.97
CA VAL A 166 -15.18 -11.02 8.87
C VAL A 166 -15.66 -12.45 8.69
N TYR A 167 -14.71 -13.35 8.50
CA TYR A 167 -14.92 -14.77 8.30
C TYR A 167 -14.25 -15.55 9.43
N ALA A 168 -14.85 -16.64 9.89
CA ALA A 168 -14.20 -17.66 10.69
C ALA A 168 -13.79 -18.82 9.80
N VAL A 169 -12.52 -19.19 9.82
CA VAL A 169 -11.95 -20.27 9.01
C VAL A 169 -11.50 -21.40 9.92
N ASN A 170 -12.12 -22.58 9.78
CA ASN A 170 -11.59 -23.81 10.38
C ASN A 170 -10.55 -24.43 9.43
N GLU A 171 -9.28 -24.23 9.73
CA GLU A 171 -8.17 -24.67 8.87
C GLU A 171 -8.07 -26.19 8.77
N LYS A 172 -8.45 -26.91 9.81
CA LYS A 172 -8.43 -28.38 9.85
C LYS A 172 -9.54 -29.01 9.02
N GLU A 173 -10.76 -28.51 9.18
CA GLU A 173 -11.93 -29.02 8.47
C GLU A 173 -12.09 -28.41 7.07
N LYS A 174 -11.29 -27.36 6.76
CA LYS A 174 -11.36 -26.59 5.50
C LYS A 174 -12.75 -25.98 5.26
N THR A 175 -13.35 -25.44 6.31
CA THR A 175 -14.64 -24.77 6.25
C THR A 175 -14.53 -23.29 6.56
N VAL A 176 -15.52 -22.52 6.14
CA VAL A 176 -15.60 -21.09 6.40
C VAL A 176 -17.02 -20.64 6.68
N SER A 177 -17.14 -19.77 7.68
CA SER A 177 -18.37 -19.08 8.07
C SER A 177 -18.23 -17.59 7.87
N LEU A 178 -19.28 -16.90 7.47
CA LEU A 178 -19.33 -15.44 7.45
C LEU A 178 -19.86 -14.94 8.79
N LEU A 179 -18.99 -14.31 9.60
CA LEU A 179 -19.36 -13.76 10.92
C LEU A 179 -20.01 -12.39 10.82
N LYS A 180 -19.44 -11.50 10.00
CA LYS A 180 -19.93 -10.12 9.82
C LYS A 180 -19.84 -9.68 8.36
N LYS A 181 -20.85 -8.91 7.93
CA LYS A 181 -20.87 -8.17 6.66
C LYS A 181 -21.48 -6.79 6.95
N LEU A 182 -20.63 -5.81 7.25
CA LEU A 182 -21.02 -4.47 7.65
C LEU A 182 -21.02 -3.54 6.43
N PRO A 183 -22.16 -2.96 6.06
CA PRO A 183 -22.25 -2.12 4.87
C PRO A 183 -21.59 -0.77 5.07
N VAL A 184 -20.86 -0.32 4.06
CA VAL A 184 -20.22 0.99 3.99
C VAL A 184 -20.49 1.64 2.63
N VAL A 185 -20.18 2.93 2.51
CA VAL A 185 -20.31 3.64 1.24
C VAL A 185 -19.44 2.99 0.17
N LYS A 186 -19.94 3.00 -1.07
CA LYS A 186 -19.24 2.41 -2.21
C LYS A 186 -17.85 2.98 -2.42
N ALA A 187 -16.84 2.13 -2.29
CA ALA A 187 -15.43 2.43 -2.55
C ALA A 187 -14.88 1.38 -3.54
N ASN A 188 -14.83 1.72 -4.82
CA ASN A 188 -14.51 0.77 -5.89
C ASN A 188 -13.08 0.26 -5.90
N VAL A 189 -12.16 0.99 -5.29
CA VAL A 189 -10.71 0.70 -5.27
C VAL A 189 -10.12 1.18 -3.96
N THR A 190 -8.91 0.69 -3.62
CA THR A 190 -8.22 1.02 -2.38
C THR A 190 -9.01 0.58 -1.15
N SER A 191 -8.85 1.25 -0.01
CA SER A 191 -9.59 0.93 1.22
C SER A 191 -8.94 -0.15 2.07
N ASN A 192 -9.34 -0.20 3.33
CA ASN A 192 -8.92 -1.23 4.26
C ASN A 192 -9.89 -1.37 5.44
N THR A 193 -9.68 -2.41 6.21
CA THR A 193 -10.33 -2.64 7.50
C THR A 193 -9.29 -2.86 8.58
N ILE A 194 -9.63 -2.54 9.81
CA ILE A 194 -8.82 -2.81 11.02
C ILE A 194 -9.78 -3.23 12.13
N TYR A 195 -9.43 -4.29 12.85
CA TYR A 195 -10.06 -4.64 14.12
C TYR A 195 -9.14 -4.19 15.26
N ASP A 196 -9.68 -3.42 16.19
CA ASP A 196 -8.99 -3.01 17.42
C ASP A 196 -9.47 -3.87 18.60
N ALA A 197 -8.59 -4.76 19.07
CA ALA A 197 -8.88 -5.68 20.17
C ALA A 197 -9.09 -4.97 21.52
N ASP A 198 -8.49 -3.78 21.71
CA ASP A 198 -8.60 -3.06 22.97
C ASP A 198 -9.99 -2.43 23.14
N SER A 199 -10.59 -1.95 22.07
CA SER A 199 -11.93 -1.34 22.09
C SER A 199 -13.05 -2.30 21.70
N GLY A 200 -12.74 -3.38 20.99
CA GLY A 200 -13.73 -4.25 20.35
C GLY A 200 -14.39 -3.60 19.12
N HIS A 201 -13.75 -2.60 18.55
CA HIS A 201 -14.28 -1.90 17.38
C HIS A 201 -13.66 -2.43 16.08
N ILE A 202 -14.42 -2.34 15.00
CA ILE A 202 -13.92 -2.61 13.66
C ILE A 202 -14.10 -1.38 12.76
N PHE A 203 -13.07 -1.04 12.02
CA PHE A 203 -13.04 0.13 11.16
C PHE A 203 -13.18 -0.27 9.70
N GLY A 204 -14.05 0.43 8.97
CA GLY A 204 -14.18 0.35 7.52
C GLY A 204 -13.68 1.65 6.89
N MET A 205 -12.49 1.61 6.29
CA MET A 205 -11.80 2.80 5.77
C MET A 205 -11.94 2.86 4.25
N CYS A 206 -12.97 3.60 3.78
CA CYS A 206 -13.32 3.76 2.36
C CYS A 206 -12.40 4.78 1.70
N GLY A 207 -11.29 4.34 1.11
CA GLY A 207 -10.21 5.23 0.65
C GLY A 207 -10.54 6.02 -0.62
N THR A 208 -11.42 5.53 -1.48
CA THR A 208 -11.82 6.22 -2.71
C THR A 208 -13.33 6.16 -2.91
N VAL A 209 -14.01 7.17 -2.40
CA VAL A 209 -15.46 7.38 -2.54
C VAL A 209 -15.68 8.45 -3.62
N LYS A 210 -16.54 8.17 -4.59
CA LYS A 210 -16.94 9.16 -5.61
C LYS A 210 -18.02 10.06 -5.07
N SER A 211 -17.80 11.39 -5.12
CA SER A 211 -18.79 12.42 -4.83
C SER A 211 -18.86 13.38 -6.02
N GLY A 212 -19.73 13.10 -6.97
CA GLY A 212 -19.75 13.79 -8.26
C GLY A 212 -18.44 13.55 -9.02
N THR A 213 -17.71 14.61 -9.34
CA THR A 213 -16.38 14.56 -9.97
C THR A 213 -15.24 14.44 -8.96
N ALA A 214 -15.49 14.66 -7.67
CA ALA A 214 -14.50 14.60 -6.61
C ALA A 214 -14.27 13.14 -6.15
N LYS A 215 -13.06 12.89 -5.66
CA LYS A 215 -12.72 11.68 -4.93
C LYS A 215 -12.42 12.06 -3.48
N THR A 216 -13.12 11.43 -2.57
CA THR A 216 -13.04 11.67 -1.12
C THR A 216 -12.78 10.36 -0.39
N GLY A 217 -12.58 10.42 0.91
CA GLY A 217 -12.52 9.26 1.80
C GLY A 217 -13.62 9.32 2.86
N MET A 218 -13.95 8.14 3.40
CA MET A 218 -14.88 7.99 4.51
C MET A 218 -14.38 6.87 5.40
N THR A 219 -14.34 7.10 6.71
CA THR A 219 -14.05 6.03 7.68
C THR A 219 -15.26 5.81 8.55
N TYR A 220 -15.61 4.56 8.73
CA TYR A 220 -16.64 4.09 9.65
C TYR A 220 -15.97 3.40 10.82
N GLU A 221 -16.45 3.66 12.02
CA GLU A 221 -16.13 2.94 13.24
C GLU A 221 -17.38 2.23 13.71
N PHE A 222 -17.30 0.90 13.81
CA PHE A 222 -18.40 0.06 14.26
C PHE A 222 -18.05 -0.58 15.60
N ASP A 223 -19.03 -0.70 16.47
CA ASP A 223 -19.00 -1.72 17.51
C ASP A 223 -19.11 -3.10 16.85
N TYR A 224 -18.14 -3.97 17.09
CA TYR A 224 -18.08 -5.27 16.38
C TYR A 224 -19.27 -6.17 16.76
N GLU A 225 -19.64 -6.24 18.05
CA GLU A 225 -20.68 -7.14 18.52
C GLU A 225 -22.06 -6.78 17.97
N SER A 226 -22.44 -5.52 18.11
CA SER A 226 -23.76 -5.05 17.66
C SER A 226 -23.82 -4.73 16.17
N GLY A 227 -22.68 -4.41 15.54
CA GLY A 227 -22.61 -3.87 14.18
C GLY A 227 -23.11 -2.41 14.07
N GLU A 228 -23.28 -1.73 15.21
CA GLU A 228 -23.74 -0.34 15.25
C GLU A 228 -22.62 0.62 14.83
N ILE A 229 -22.94 1.64 14.03
CA ILE A 229 -22.01 2.69 13.65
C ILE A 229 -21.83 3.64 14.83
N LEU A 230 -20.63 3.67 15.40
CA LEU A 230 -20.28 4.58 16.49
C LEU A 230 -19.88 5.96 15.96
N ASN A 231 -19.03 5.97 14.93
CA ASN A 231 -18.54 7.22 14.34
C ASN A 231 -18.38 7.09 12.82
N GLN A 232 -18.45 8.27 12.16
CA GLN A 232 -18.16 8.43 10.73
C GLN A 232 -17.24 9.63 10.53
N TYR A 233 -16.13 9.43 9.82
CA TYR A 233 -15.15 10.49 9.55
C TYR A 233 -15.08 10.74 8.04
N TYR A 234 -15.47 11.96 7.63
CA TYR A 234 -15.36 12.40 6.25
C TYR A 234 -13.97 13.02 6.00
N ILE A 235 -13.31 12.61 4.93
CA ILE A 235 -12.01 13.12 4.52
C ILE A 235 -12.13 13.73 3.12
N ASN A 236 -11.87 15.03 2.99
CA ASN A 236 -11.97 15.77 1.72
C ASN A 236 -10.81 15.46 0.75
N LYS A 237 -10.33 14.25 0.77
CA LYS A 237 -9.31 13.69 -0.13
C LYS A 237 -9.50 12.17 -0.19
N ASN A 238 -9.17 11.56 -1.31
CA ASN A 238 -9.01 10.12 -1.35
C ASN A 238 -7.67 9.72 -0.73
N TYR A 239 -7.61 8.50 -0.22
CA TYR A 239 -6.41 7.88 0.31
C TYR A 239 -6.32 6.42 -0.16
N TYR A 240 -5.14 5.85 -0.11
CA TYR A 240 -4.99 4.44 -0.47
C TYR A 240 -5.42 3.54 0.69
N ARG A 241 -4.87 3.80 1.87
CA ARG A 241 -5.08 3.04 3.11
C ARG A 241 -4.96 3.98 4.30
N ALA A 242 -5.69 3.72 5.37
CA ALA A 242 -5.50 4.37 6.66
C ALA A 242 -5.01 3.35 7.69
N ILE A 243 -4.31 3.81 8.69
CA ILE A 243 -3.84 3.00 9.82
C ILE A 243 -4.26 3.68 11.11
N GLU A 244 -4.53 2.89 12.12
CA GLU A 244 -4.66 3.38 13.48
C GLU A 244 -3.27 3.60 14.07
N LEU A 245 -3.07 4.74 14.68
CA LEU A 245 -1.87 5.04 15.43
C LEU A 245 -2.24 5.12 16.92
N LYS A 246 -1.80 4.16 17.71
CA LYS A 246 -1.85 4.24 19.18
C LYS A 246 -0.75 5.19 19.64
N ALA A 247 -1.10 6.49 19.68
CA ALA A 247 -0.16 7.53 20.03
C ALA A 247 0.02 7.60 21.56
N ASN A 248 1.22 7.38 22.04
CA ASN A 248 1.58 7.80 23.37
C ASN A 248 1.81 9.33 23.33
N TYR A 249 0.87 10.10 23.89
CA TYR A 249 0.91 11.55 23.92
C TYR A 249 2.16 12.12 24.61
N GLU A 250 2.74 11.40 25.57
CA GLU A 250 3.99 11.80 26.23
C GLU A 250 5.17 11.73 25.25
N THR A 251 5.30 10.62 24.52
CA THR A 251 6.35 10.47 23.49
C THR A 251 6.14 11.37 22.28
N MET A 252 4.89 11.61 21.88
CA MET A 252 4.56 12.59 20.83
C MET A 252 4.89 14.01 21.25
N SER A 253 4.66 14.37 22.50
CA SER A 253 4.98 15.70 23.02
C SER A 253 6.48 15.97 22.96
N GLU A 254 7.33 14.98 23.26
CA GLU A 254 8.79 15.07 23.13
C GLU A 254 9.24 15.15 21.66
N ALA A 255 8.66 14.31 20.78
CA ALA A 255 8.94 14.36 19.35
C ALA A 255 8.45 15.67 18.68
N MET A 256 7.31 16.20 19.14
CA MET A 256 6.81 17.50 18.66
C MET A 256 7.60 18.70 19.21
N GLN A 257 8.34 18.55 20.30
CA GLN A 257 9.26 19.60 20.80
C GLN A 257 10.53 19.73 19.93
N GLN A 258 10.87 18.71 19.13
CA GLN A 258 12.00 18.72 18.22
C GLN A 258 11.61 18.15 16.83
N PRO A 259 10.61 18.72 16.14
CA PRO A 259 10.13 18.20 14.87
C PRO A 259 11.23 18.22 13.79
N GLU A 260 12.20 19.12 13.89
CA GLU A 260 13.32 19.22 12.95
C GLU A 260 14.27 18.01 13.05
N ASP A 261 14.50 17.47 14.23
CA ASP A 261 15.42 16.34 14.42
C ASP A 261 14.76 15.01 14.01
N TYR A 262 13.45 14.88 14.20
CA TYR A 262 12.68 13.73 13.70
C TYR A 262 12.64 13.70 12.16
N ILE A 263 12.41 14.85 11.54
CA ILE A 263 12.41 14.99 10.08
C ILE A 263 13.80 14.72 9.49
N LYS A 264 14.86 15.20 10.13
CA LYS A 264 16.25 14.95 9.71
C LYS A 264 16.63 13.47 9.72
N GLY A 265 16.06 12.66 10.61
CA GLY A 265 16.28 11.22 10.66
C GLY A 265 15.62 10.41 9.53
N THR A 266 14.60 10.97 8.89
CA THR A 266 13.77 10.27 7.90
C THR A 266 13.93 10.76 6.47
N LEU A 267 14.44 11.99 6.27
CA LEU A 267 14.63 12.56 4.95
C LEU A 267 16.10 12.54 4.56
N ARG A 268 16.39 12.25 3.28
CA ARG A 268 17.76 12.34 2.77
C ARG A 268 18.29 13.75 2.91
N PRO A 269 19.49 13.92 3.49
CA PRO A 269 20.10 15.23 3.56
C PRO A 269 20.52 15.72 2.17
N LEU A 270 20.42 17.03 1.98
CA LEU A 270 21.07 17.69 0.84
C LEU A 270 22.59 17.63 1.00
N MET A 271 23.26 17.28 -0.08
CA MET A 271 24.73 17.31 -0.12
C MET A 271 25.20 18.73 -0.47
N GLU A 272 25.92 19.36 0.46
CA GLU A 272 26.57 20.63 0.19
C GLU A 272 27.76 20.44 -0.77
N THR A 273 27.92 21.33 -1.72
CA THR A 273 29.07 21.37 -2.61
C THR A 273 29.57 22.80 -2.86
N THR A 274 30.86 23.00 -2.83
CA THR A 274 31.52 24.21 -3.27
C THR A 274 32.05 24.09 -4.72
N ALA A 275 31.87 22.92 -5.33
CA ALA A 275 32.26 22.74 -6.73
C ALA A 275 31.42 23.64 -7.63
N ARG A 276 32.05 24.14 -8.68
CA ARG A 276 31.37 24.97 -9.68
C ARG A 276 30.29 24.12 -10.40
N ILE A 277 29.03 24.49 -10.23
CA ILE A 277 27.93 23.90 -10.95
C ILE A 277 27.92 24.46 -12.39
N ALA A 278 27.99 23.56 -13.36
CA ALA A 278 27.88 23.94 -14.78
C ALA A 278 26.48 24.48 -15.07
N GLU A 279 26.38 25.40 -16.01
CA GLU A 279 25.07 25.88 -16.49
C GLU A 279 24.45 24.85 -17.42
N PRO A 280 23.15 24.51 -17.23
CA PRO A 280 22.44 23.68 -18.21
C PRO A 280 22.27 24.41 -19.53
N THR A 281 22.31 23.67 -20.62
CA THR A 281 22.07 24.22 -21.97
C THR A 281 20.64 24.10 -22.42
N GLN A 282 19.81 23.41 -21.66
CA GLN A 282 18.42 23.14 -21.95
C GLN A 282 17.51 23.75 -20.87
N GLN A 283 16.33 24.21 -21.28
CA GLN A 283 15.30 24.66 -20.34
C GLN A 283 14.21 23.61 -20.21
N LEU A 284 13.75 23.39 -18.97
CA LEU A 284 12.59 22.56 -18.71
C LEU A 284 11.32 23.37 -18.94
N SER A 285 10.55 23.02 -19.94
CA SER A 285 9.33 23.75 -20.31
C SER A 285 8.12 23.39 -19.43
N GLU A 286 8.07 22.20 -18.89
CA GLU A 286 6.93 21.70 -18.10
C GLU A 286 7.35 20.57 -17.11
N GLY A 287 6.53 20.33 -16.09
CA GLY A 287 6.56 19.06 -15.34
C GLY A 287 7.14 19.10 -13.94
N LEU A 288 7.67 20.25 -13.50
CA LEU A 288 8.22 20.37 -12.14
C LEU A 288 7.60 21.58 -11.42
N ASN A 289 6.96 21.34 -10.28
CA ASN A 289 6.45 22.36 -9.39
C ASN A 289 7.10 22.25 -8.02
N PHE A 290 7.34 23.38 -7.38
CA PHE A 290 7.89 23.44 -6.04
C PHE A 290 6.91 24.09 -5.08
N LYS A 291 6.72 23.46 -3.91
CA LYS A 291 5.93 24.00 -2.82
C LYS A 291 6.70 23.94 -1.52
N LEU A 292 6.97 25.10 -0.94
CA LEU A 292 7.64 25.19 0.36
C LEU A 292 6.61 25.19 1.49
N THR A 293 6.74 24.26 2.43
CA THR A 293 5.87 24.16 3.61
C THR A 293 6.71 23.74 4.82
N ALA A 294 6.71 24.51 5.89
CA ALA A 294 7.37 24.21 7.15
C ALA A 294 8.84 23.78 7.01
N GLY A 295 9.63 24.49 6.17
CA GLY A 295 11.06 24.19 5.96
C GLY A 295 11.33 22.97 5.06
N ILE A 296 10.29 22.34 4.52
CA ILE A 296 10.40 21.25 3.56
C ILE A 296 9.96 21.76 2.19
N LEU A 297 10.79 21.57 1.19
CA LEU A 297 10.45 21.81 -0.20
C LEU A 297 9.88 20.52 -0.81
N PHE A 298 8.64 20.57 -1.25
CA PHE A 298 8.04 19.49 -2.03
C PHE A 298 8.27 19.77 -3.51
N ALA A 299 9.04 18.90 -4.16
CA ALA A 299 9.20 18.90 -5.60
C ALA A 299 8.17 17.95 -6.20
N GLU A 300 7.16 18.50 -6.87
CA GLU A 300 6.11 17.73 -7.58
C GLU A 300 6.50 17.56 -9.04
N MET A 301 6.68 16.31 -9.45
CA MET A 301 7.07 15.95 -10.83
C MET A 301 5.95 15.20 -11.52
N ARG A 302 5.81 15.43 -12.80
CA ARG A 302 4.90 14.68 -13.66
C ARG A 302 5.69 13.98 -14.77
N ASN A 303 5.39 12.69 -14.94
CA ASN A 303 5.80 11.87 -16.08
C ASN A 303 7.31 11.73 -16.34
N ARG A 304 8.18 12.03 -15.37
CA ARG A 304 9.63 11.85 -15.50
C ARG A 304 10.29 11.58 -14.15
N GLN A 305 11.29 10.73 -14.15
CA GLN A 305 12.17 10.56 -13.01
C GLN A 305 13.27 11.61 -13.02
N VAL A 306 13.33 12.41 -11.95
CA VAL A 306 14.49 13.26 -11.69
C VAL A 306 15.54 12.42 -10.96
N SER A 307 16.77 12.42 -11.45
CA SER A 307 17.90 11.78 -10.76
C SER A 307 18.56 12.71 -9.75
N GLN A 308 18.63 14.00 -10.04
CA GLN A 308 19.15 15.00 -9.11
C GLN A 308 18.37 16.32 -9.23
N ILE A 309 18.22 16.99 -8.08
CA ILE A 309 17.75 18.38 -8.00
C ILE A 309 18.90 19.21 -7.40
N ILE A 310 19.33 20.23 -8.11
CA ILE A 310 20.47 21.06 -7.74
C ILE A 310 19.99 22.47 -7.39
N PHE A 311 20.33 22.91 -6.20
CA PHE A 311 20.12 24.28 -5.71
C PHE A 311 21.42 25.04 -5.89
N LYS A 312 21.53 25.82 -6.96
CA LYS A 312 22.72 26.61 -7.25
C LYS A 312 22.64 27.96 -6.58
N GLY A 313 23.50 28.19 -5.62
CA GLY A 313 23.69 29.47 -4.96
C GLY A 313 24.94 30.19 -5.45
N GLU A 314 25.16 31.40 -4.94
CA GLU A 314 26.33 32.21 -5.30
C GLU A 314 27.61 31.64 -4.71
N ASN A 315 27.61 31.24 -3.45
CA ASN A 315 28.79 30.73 -2.73
C ASN A 315 28.78 29.23 -2.52
N LYS A 316 27.61 28.67 -2.27
CA LYS A 316 27.42 27.25 -2.01
C LYS A 316 26.25 26.74 -2.84
N SER A 317 26.33 25.49 -3.22
CA SER A 317 25.25 24.77 -3.88
C SER A 317 24.92 23.50 -3.13
N TYR A 318 23.70 23.00 -3.30
CA TYR A 318 23.21 21.79 -2.64
C TYR A 318 22.61 20.86 -3.68
N VAL A 319 22.84 19.56 -3.50
CA VAL A 319 22.37 18.52 -4.41
C VAL A 319 21.53 17.53 -3.64
N TYR A 320 20.30 17.37 -4.09
CA TYR A 320 19.45 16.24 -3.71
C TYR A 320 19.64 15.16 -4.76
N ASP A 321 20.23 14.04 -4.37
CA ASP A 321 20.57 12.94 -5.27
C ASP A 321 19.71 11.72 -4.98
N GLN A 322 18.97 11.27 -5.99
CA GLN A 322 18.22 10.01 -5.97
C GLN A 322 18.56 9.11 -7.19
N SER A 323 19.73 9.31 -7.78
CA SER A 323 20.20 8.54 -8.95
C SER A 323 20.32 7.02 -8.69
N PHE A 324 20.33 6.61 -7.41
CA PHE A 324 20.31 5.20 -7.01
C PHE A 324 18.93 4.53 -7.22
N LEU A 325 17.85 5.31 -7.32
CA LEU A 325 16.53 4.78 -7.63
C LEU A 325 16.48 4.45 -9.13
N LYS A 326 16.65 3.19 -9.47
CA LYS A 326 16.44 2.69 -10.82
C LYS A 326 14.95 2.41 -10.99
N LEU A 327 14.18 3.44 -11.23
CA LEU A 327 12.76 3.30 -11.57
C LEU A 327 12.61 3.21 -13.08
N ARG A 328 11.59 2.50 -13.56
CA ARG A 328 11.33 2.34 -14.99
C ARG A 328 10.61 3.56 -15.55
N GLU A 329 10.87 3.89 -16.79
CA GLU A 329 10.17 4.94 -17.53
C GLU A 329 8.64 4.73 -17.54
N GLU A 330 8.19 3.50 -17.60
CA GLU A 330 6.78 3.10 -17.68
C GLU A 330 6.00 3.35 -16.37
N ASP A 331 6.66 3.29 -15.23
CA ASP A 331 6.03 3.53 -13.92
C ASP A 331 5.68 5.00 -13.67
N TYR A 332 6.21 5.93 -14.49
CA TYR A 332 6.05 7.39 -14.35
C TYR A 332 5.00 8.01 -15.25
N LEU A 333 4.57 7.34 -16.30
CA LEU A 333 3.67 7.90 -17.31
C LEU A 333 2.30 8.36 -16.76
N LEU A 334 1.96 8.01 -15.53
CA LEU A 334 0.64 8.31 -14.93
C LEU A 334 0.69 8.83 -13.50
N ARG A 335 1.87 9.08 -12.90
CA ARG A 335 2.00 9.49 -11.50
C ARG A 335 2.57 10.88 -11.35
N THR A 336 2.00 11.67 -10.44
CA THR A 336 2.67 12.83 -9.88
C THR A 336 3.43 12.36 -8.66
N GLU A 337 4.74 12.45 -8.67
CA GLU A 337 5.58 12.18 -7.53
C GLU A 337 5.82 13.47 -6.76
N SER A 338 5.74 13.42 -5.44
CA SER A 338 6.07 14.53 -4.55
C SER A 338 7.28 14.14 -3.71
N ILE A 339 8.44 14.77 -4.00
CA ILE A 339 9.69 14.50 -3.30
C ILE A 339 9.83 15.52 -2.16
N PRO A 340 9.86 15.10 -0.89
CA PRO A 340 10.14 15.98 0.22
C PRO A 340 11.64 16.23 0.36
N ILE A 341 12.08 17.48 0.26
CA ILE A 341 13.47 17.91 0.37
C ILE A 341 13.64 18.78 1.62
N PRO A 342 14.37 18.34 2.66
CA PRO A 342 14.57 19.14 3.85
C PRO A 342 15.56 20.28 3.56
N LEU A 343 15.15 21.50 3.89
CA LEU A 343 15.98 22.69 3.69
C LEU A 343 16.69 23.17 4.97
N THR A 344 16.60 22.42 6.06
CA THR A 344 17.12 22.82 7.38
C THR A 344 18.64 23.02 7.42
N THR A 345 19.37 22.38 6.51
CA THR A 345 20.83 22.50 6.40
C THR A 345 21.29 23.49 5.33
N VAL A 346 20.35 24.10 4.62
CA VAL A 346 20.65 25.03 3.52
C VAL A 346 20.83 26.43 4.08
N GLU A 347 21.92 27.09 3.74
CA GLU A 347 22.16 28.48 4.14
C GLU A 347 21.10 29.43 3.58
N LYS A 348 20.85 30.52 4.32
CA LYS A 348 19.95 31.57 3.84
C LYS A 348 20.47 32.16 2.54
N GLY A 349 19.60 32.31 1.58
CA GLY A 349 19.99 32.80 0.25
C GLY A 349 18.96 32.49 -0.82
N THR A 350 19.24 32.94 -2.04
CA THR A 350 18.45 32.62 -3.22
C THR A 350 19.19 31.64 -4.10
N TYR A 351 18.51 30.59 -4.49
CA TYR A 351 19.05 29.48 -5.26
C TYR A 351 18.31 29.31 -6.56
N GLN A 352 19.05 29.21 -7.66
CA GLN A 352 18.54 28.74 -8.95
C GLN A 352 18.37 27.22 -8.89
N ILE A 353 17.29 26.69 -9.45
CA ILE A 353 17.02 25.25 -9.43
C ILE A 353 17.28 24.62 -10.77
N TYR A 354 18.12 23.60 -10.77
CA TYR A 354 18.41 22.76 -11.92
C TYR A 354 18.00 21.32 -11.65
N CYS A 355 17.67 20.58 -12.71
CA CYS A 355 17.30 19.17 -12.63
C CYS A 355 18.09 18.31 -13.59
N VAL A 356 18.48 17.13 -13.13
CA VAL A 356 19.08 16.08 -13.97
C VAL A 356 18.08 14.97 -14.14
N TYR A 357 17.74 14.68 -15.40
CA TYR A 357 16.94 13.54 -15.83
C TYR A 357 17.82 12.53 -16.57
N GLN A 358 17.28 11.38 -16.96
CA GLN A 358 18.02 10.40 -17.76
C GLN A 358 18.42 10.97 -19.14
N ASP A 359 17.59 11.84 -19.70
CA ASP A 359 17.74 12.41 -21.04
C ASP A 359 18.45 13.78 -21.07
N GLY A 360 18.83 14.34 -19.92
CA GLY A 360 19.53 15.60 -19.93
C GLY A 360 19.60 16.36 -18.61
N TYR A 361 20.22 17.52 -18.69
CA TYR A 361 20.43 18.47 -17.61
C TYR A 361 19.76 19.79 -17.95
N TYR A 362 18.84 20.24 -17.11
CA TYR A 362 17.88 21.29 -17.41
C TYR A 362 17.88 22.43 -16.39
N ASP A 363 17.77 23.67 -16.87
CA ASP A 363 17.35 24.81 -16.06
C ASP A 363 15.83 24.81 -15.92
N THR A 364 15.35 24.86 -14.69
CA THR A 364 13.90 24.92 -14.41
C THR A 364 13.33 26.33 -14.56
N ALA A 365 14.17 27.33 -14.76
CA ALA A 365 13.84 28.77 -14.69
C ALA A 365 13.18 29.20 -13.37
N GLN A 366 13.33 28.39 -12.32
CA GLN A 366 12.76 28.65 -10.99
C GLN A 366 13.87 28.98 -9.97
N THR A 367 13.53 29.84 -9.04
CA THR A 367 14.38 30.15 -7.89
C THR A 367 13.64 29.92 -6.58
N ILE A 368 14.38 29.57 -5.55
CA ILE A 368 13.86 29.49 -4.18
C ILE A 368 14.67 30.43 -3.28
N THR A 369 13.98 31.14 -2.40
CA THR A 369 14.63 31.97 -1.36
C THR A 369 14.40 31.34 0.00
N ILE A 370 15.49 30.98 0.67
CA ILE A 370 15.53 30.47 2.03
C ILE A 370 15.85 31.63 2.98
N LYS A 371 14.94 31.89 3.92
CA LYS A 371 14.96 33.04 4.82
C LYS A 371 15.61 32.72 6.17
#